data_922ebf1ab579bbd816921bdb72e1b968
#
_entry.id   922ebf1ab579bbd816921bdb72e1b968
#
_cell.length_a   1.000
_cell.length_b   1.000
_cell.length_c   1.000
_cell.angle_alpha   90.00
_cell.angle_beta   90.00
_cell.angle_gamma   90.00
#
_symmetry.space_group_name_H-M   'P 1'
#
loop_
_entity.id
_entity.type
_entity.pdbx_description
1 polymer ?
#
loop_
_entity_poly.entity_id
_entity_poly.type
_entity_poly.pdbx_seq_one_letter_code
_entity_poly.pdbx_strand_id
1 'polypeptide(L)'
;YADKNWGSDFTKPWVWLSSCNLKSQITNSRAHNSCFDIGGGCPKVLGIPLKRKLLVFLKTEDKTYEFNFSKFWKYSKVKFDFSETEDTLHWYVCAENHRYLLDVDIYCQKSKTLFINYESPVGKKEFNKLWNGGTGHGTLKLFRKTKRTLEIVEDFVAENCGCEYGEE
;
A
#
# COMPACT_ATOMS: atom_id res chain seq x y z
N TYR A 1 10.73 1.93 -10.32
CA TYR A 1 10.20 0.57 -10.31
C TYR A 1 11.08 -0.27 -9.40
N ALA A 2 10.58 -0.66 -8.27
CA ALA A 2 11.33 -1.52 -7.37
C ALA A 2 10.48 -2.76 -7.12
N ASP A 3 10.80 -3.84 -7.80
CA ASP A 3 10.22 -5.12 -7.50
C ASP A 3 11.34 -6.12 -7.21
N LYS A 4 11.74 -6.19 -5.99
CA LYS A 4 12.61 -7.27 -5.53
C LYS A 4 11.93 -7.97 -4.37
N ASN A 5 11.35 -9.11 -4.68
CA ASN A 5 11.00 -10.08 -3.67
C ASN A 5 12.21 -10.96 -3.39
N TRP A 6 12.67 -10.94 -2.16
CA TRP A 6 13.72 -11.83 -1.67
C TRP A 6 13.06 -12.91 -0.84
N GLY A 7 13.21 -14.14 -1.26
CA GLY A 7 12.70 -15.29 -0.54
C GLY A 7 12.38 -16.44 -1.45
N SER A 8 12.15 -17.61 -0.89
CA SER A 8 11.75 -18.82 -1.62
C SER A 8 10.23 -18.92 -1.78
N ASP A 9 9.47 -18.04 -1.17
CA ASP A 9 8.02 -18.15 -1.07
C ASP A 9 7.35 -16.78 -0.88
N PHE A 10 6.09 -16.65 -1.31
CA PHE A 10 5.30 -15.45 -1.09
C PHE A 10 4.63 -15.51 0.28
N THR A 11 4.52 -14.35 0.94
CA THR A 11 3.72 -14.24 2.16
C THR A 11 2.25 -14.03 1.79
N LYS A 12 1.36 -14.80 2.38
CA LYS A 12 -0.08 -14.69 2.18
C LYS A 12 -0.74 -14.01 3.37
N PRO A 13 -1.79 -13.25 3.19
CA PRO A 13 -2.23 -12.59 1.96
C PRO A 13 -1.24 -11.53 1.49
N TRP A 14 -1.12 -11.38 0.18
CA TRP A 14 -0.28 -10.38 -0.46
C TRP A 14 -1.03 -9.08 -0.69
N VAL A 15 -0.36 -7.96 -0.45
CA VAL A 15 -0.88 -6.61 -0.73
C VAL A 15 0.21 -5.79 -1.39
N TRP A 16 -0.13 -5.10 -2.48
CA TRP A 16 0.73 -4.10 -3.07
C TRP A 16 -0.10 -2.96 -3.67
N LEU A 17 0.31 -1.72 -3.35
CA LEU A 17 -0.23 -0.49 -3.89
C LEU A 17 0.92 0.46 -4.22
N SER A 18 0.90 1.06 -5.41
CA SER A 18 1.94 2.03 -5.79
C SER A 18 1.45 2.99 -6.85
N SER A 19 1.83 4.25 -6.77
CA SER A 19 1.69 5.22 -7.85
C SER A 19 2.71 6.35 -7.74
N CYS A 20 3.13 6.87 -8.88
CA CYS A 20 3.84 8.13 -9.02
C CYS A 20 3.01 9.19 -9.78
N ASN A 21 1.73 8.91 -10.01
CA ASN A 21 0.81 9.84 -10.65
C ASN A 21 -0.08 10.51 -9.61
N LEU A 22 0.50 11.43 -8.86
CA LEU A 22 -0.16 12.16 -7.77
C LEU A 22 -0.46 13.59 -8.19
N LYS A 23 -1.66 14.06 -7.85
CA LYS A 23 -2.08 15.46 -7.98
C LYS A 23 -2.39 16.02 -6.60
N SER A 24 -1.70 17.09 -6.22
CA SER A 24 -1.96 17.77 -4.95
C SER A 24 -3.29 18.53 -5.03
N GLN A 25 -4.14 18.32 -4.03
CA GLN A 25 -5.37 19.09 -3.85
C GLN A 25 -5.12 20.43 -3.15
N ILE A 26 -4.00 20.55 -2.44
CA ILE A 26 -3.60 21.79 -1.76
C ILE A 26 -3.13 22.84 -2.78
N THR A 27 -2.26 22.43 -3.73
CA THR A 27 -1.73 23.34 -4.76
C THR A 27 -2.49 23.25 -6.09
N ASN A 28 -3.41 22.30 -6.21
CA ASN A 28 -4.12 21.95 -7.44
C ASN A 28 -3.17 21.68 -8.64
N SER A 29 -2.01 21.11 -8.37
CA SER A 29 -0.97 20.83 -9.35
C SER A 29 -0.49 19.38 -9.28
N ARG A 30 0.15 18.94 -10.35
CA ARG A 30 0.78 17.62 -10.38
C ARG A 30 2.02 17.60 -9.49
N ALA A 31 2.13 16.59 -8.65
CA ALA A 31 3.26 16.40 -7.74
C ALA A 31 4.34 15.54 -8.43
N HIS A 32 5.16 16.17 -9.29
CA HIS A 32 6.07 15.48 -10.22
C HIS A 32 7.08 14.54 -9.57
N ASN A 33 7.54 14.84 -8.36
CA ASN A 33 8.55 14.07 -7.65
C ASN A 33 7.97 13.29 -6.46
N SER A 34 6.64 13.13 -6.44
CA SER A 34 5.96 12.43 -5.36
C SER A 34 5.49 11.06 -5.82
N CYS A 35 5.63 10.09 -4.94
CA CYS A 35 5.14 8.73 -5.16
C CYS A 35 4.86 8.05 -3.83
N PHE A 36 4.04 7.01 -3.87
CA PHE A 36 3.88 6.12 -2.73
C PHE A 36 4.11 4.67 -3.14
N ASP A 37 4.48 3.87 -2.15
CA ASP A 37 4.62 2.43 -2.28
C ASP A 37 4.23 1.75 -0.96
N ILE A 38 3.34 0.79 -1.06
CA ILE A 38 2.80 0.02 0.07
C ILE A 38 2.86 -1.44 -0.31
N GLY A 39 3.48 -2.25 0.51
CA GLY A 39 3.56 -3.67 0.21
C GLY A 39 3.79 -4.53 1.44
N GLY A 40 3.39 -5.78 1.33
CA GLY A 40 3.64 -6.78 2.35
C GLY A 40 2.58 -7.87 2.44
N GLY A 41 2.63 -8.60 3.53
CA GLY A 41 1.76 -9.76 3.79
C GLY A 41 1.90 -10.24 5.22
N CYS A 42 1.65 -11.52 5.46
CA CYS A 42 1.81 -12.16 6.76
C CYS A 42 3.14 -12.94 6.80
N PRO A 43 4.23 -12.36 7.34
CA PRO A 43 5.51 -13.04 7.41
C PRO A 43 5.42 -14.26 8.33
N LYS A 44 6.20 -15.30 8.03
CA LYS A 44 6.33 -16.49 8.86
C LYS A 44 7.63 -16.44 9.65
N VAL A 45 7.57 -16.76 10.93
CA VAL A 45 8.75 -16.94 11.80
C VAL A 45 8.71 -18.36 12.33
N LEU A 46 9.74 -19.16 12.06
CA LEU A 46 9.80 -20.59 12.40
C LEU A 46 8.56 -21.37 11.92
N GLY A 47 8.05 -21.03 10.72
CA GLY A 47 6.86 -21.67 10.15
C GLY A 47 5.52 -21.14 10.68
N ILE A 48 5.52 -20.28 11.70
CA ILE A 48 4.30 -19.72 12.31
C ILE A 48 3.97 -18.40 11.61
N PRO A 49 2.76 -18.26 11.01
CA PRO A 49 2.36 -17.01 10.39
C PRO A 49 2.14 -15.93 11.46
N LEU A 50 2.75 -14.78 11.25
CA LEU A 50 2.53 -13.59 12.07
C LEU A 50 1.35 -12.78 11.53
N LYS A 51 0.89 -11.81 12.32
CA LYS A 51 -0.08 -10.81 11.86
C LYS A 51 0.49 -10.06 10.66
N ARG A 52 -0.41 -9.66 9.75
CA ARG A 52 -0.08 -8.86 8.56
C ARG A 52 0.84 -7.68 8.90
N LYS A 53 1.90 -7.54 8.12
CA LYS A 53 2.88 -6.47 8.21
C LYS A 53 3.02 -5.79 6.87
N LEU A 54 2.73 -4.50 6.81
CA LEU A 54 2.92 -3.69 5.62
C LEU A 54 4.03 -2.67 5.85
N LEU A 55 4.82 -2.46 4.81
CA LEU A 55 5.73 -1.34 4.66
C LEU A 55 4.98 -0.26 3.89
N VAL A 56 5.00 0.96 4.40
CA VAL A 56 4.31 2.10 3.78
C VAL A 56 5.31 3.23 3.63
N PHE A 57 5.44 3.72 2.40
CA PHE A 57 6.30 4.83 2.05
C PHE A 57 5.51 5.86 1.26
N LEU A 58 5.67 7.12 1.62
CA LEU A 58 5.25 8.26 0.83
C LEU A 58 6.44 9.18 0.64
N LYS A 59 6.86 9.38 -0.59
CA LYS A 59 7.83 10.40 -0.96
C LYS A 59 7.09 11.61 -1.51
N THR A 60 7.38 12.79 -0.98
CA THR A 60 7.01 14.08 -1.55
C THR A 60 8.25 14.74 -2.14
N GLU A 61 8.12 15.90 -2.76
CA GLU A 61 9.27 16.63 -3.32
C GLU A 61 10.39 16.83 -2.30
N ASP A 62 10.02 17.17 -1.06
CA ASP A 62 10.98 17.56 -0.03
C ASP A 62 11.32 16.45 0.95
N LYS A 63 10.49 15.42 1.07
CA LYS A 63 10.61 14.46 2.18
C LYS A 63 10.08 13.09 1.87
N THR A 64 10.70 12.09 2.51
CA THR A 64 10.18 10.72 2.56
C THR A 64 9.59 10.43 3.93
N TYR A 65 8.34 9.98 3.94
CA TYR A 65 7.61 9.50 5.11
C TYR A 65 7.60 7.98 5.08
N GLU A 66 8.02 7.39 6.20
CA GLU A 66 8.26 5.97 6.32
C GLU A 66 7.51 5.41 7.53
N PHE A 67 6.70 4.38 7.28
CA PHE A 67 5.99 3.64 8.32
C PHE A 67 6.43 2.17 8.21
N ASN A 68 7.57 1.90 8.87
CA ASN A 68 8.30 0.66 8.68
C ASN A 68 8.41 -0.10 10.01
N PHE A 69 7.85 -1.29 10.05
CA PHE A 69 7.85 -2.15 11.24
C PHE A 69 9.23 -2.80 11.52
N SER A 70 10.13 -2.84 10.56
CA SER A 70 11.47 -3.46 10.74
C SER A 70 12.40 -2.64 11.63
N LYS A 71 12.08 -1.37 11.83
CA LYS A 71 12.80 -0.49 12.74
C LYS A 71 12.16 -0.55 14.14
N PHE A 72 12.49 -1.57 14.93
CA PHE A 72 11.86 -1.87 16.22
C PHE A 72 11.95 -0.72 17.25
N TRP A 73 12.89 0.20 17.09
CA TRP A 73 13.02 1.41 17.93
C TRP A 73 12.11 2.57 17.48
N LYS A 74 11.42 2.42 16.35
CA LYS A 74 10.48 3.42 15.85
C LYS A 74 9.08 2.85 15.93
N TYR A 75 8.22 3.52 16.68
CA TYR A 75 6.80 3.17 16.68
C TYR A 75 6.22 3.36 15.29
N SER A 76 5.60 2.33 14.77
CA SER A 76 4.82 2.37 13.53
C SER A 76 3.68 1.36 13.64
N LYS A 77 2.48 1.79 13.29
CA LYS A 77 1.28 0.96 13.23
C LYS A 77 0.62 1.13 11.89
N VAL A 78 0.25 0.02 11.26
CA VAL A 78 -0.47 0.02 9.99
C VAL A 78 -1.74 -0.80 10.16
N LYS A 79 -2.87 -0.22 9.80
CA LYS A 79 -4.15 -0.88 9.62
C LYS A 79 -4.37 -1.05 8.12
N PHE A 80 -4.93 -2.16 7.74
CA PHE A 80 -5.27 -2.46 6.36
C PHE A 80 -6.64 -3.11 6.33
N ASP A 81 -7.43 -2.73 5.35
CA ASP A 81 -8.68 -3.37 5.00
C ASP A 81 -8.78 -3.54 3.49
N PHE A 82 -9.43 -4.61 3.08
CA PHE A 82 -9.74 -4.88 1.67
C PHE A 82 -11.19 -5.29 1.58
N SER A 83 -11.90 -4.70 0.66
CA SER A 83 -13.28 -5.05 0.38
C SER A 83 -13.54 -5.17 -1.11
N GLU A 84 -14.50 -6.02 -1.43
CA GLU A 84 -14.88 -6.37 -2.79
C GLU A 84 -16.40 -6.24 -2.92
N THR A 85 -16.83 -5.50 -3.93
CA THR A 85 -18.24 -5.45 -4.37
C THR A 85 -18.39 -6.20 -5.68
N GLU A 86 -19.57 -6.15 -6.33
CA GLU A 86 -19.79 -6.75 -7.64
C GLU A 86 -18.80 -6.22 -8.70
N ASP A 87 -18.59 -4.90 -8.74
CA ASP A 87 -17.82 -4.23 -9.79
C ASP A 87 -16.50 -3.61 -9.34
N THR A 88 -16.26 -3.50 -8.04
CA THR A 88 -15.16 -2.68 -7.50
C THR A 88 -14.37 -3.42 -6.43
N LEU A 89 -13.07 -3.25 -6.48
CA LEU A 89 -12.11 -3.60 -5.43
C LEU A 89 -11.69 -2.34 -4.71
N HIS A 90 -11.54 -2.43 -3.39
CA HIS A 90 -11.20 -1.32 -2.53
C HIS A 90 -10.10 -1.70 -1.54
N TRP A 91 -9.06 -0.91 -1.47
CA TRP A 91 -7.96 -1.00 -0.51
C TRP A 91 -7.95 0.22 0.38
N TYR A 92 -7.98 0.00 1.67
CA TYR A 92 -7.81 1.04 2.67
C TYR A 92 -6.57 0.77 3.51
N VAL A 93 -5.70 1.76 3.65
CA VAL A 93 -4.49 1.70 4.49
C VAL A 93 -4.41 2.93 5.37
N CYS A 94 -4.34 2.73 6.67
CA CYS A 94 -4.05 3.79 7.63
C CYS A 94 -2.74 3.47 8.35
N ALA A 95 -1.71 4.26 8.08
CA ALA A 95 -0.38 4.11 8.66
C ALA A 95 -0.05 5.26 9.59
N GLU A 96 0.43 4.96 10.79
CA GLU A 96 0.78 5.98 11.77
C GLU A 96 2.13 5.75 12.43
N ASN A 97 2.80 6.83 12.77
CA ASN A 97 3.94 6.86 13.67
C ASN A 97 3.74 7.97 14.72
N HIS A 98 4.77 8.28 15.51
CA HIS A 98 4.66 9.31 16.56
C HIS A 98 4.27 10.69 16.05
N ARG A 99 4.60 11.04 14.80
CA ARG A 99 4.45 12.40 14.27
C ARG A 99 3.42 12.52 13.17
N TYR A 100 3.17 11.44 12.42
CA TYR A 100 2.37 11.47 11.20
C TYR A 100 1.35 10.35 11.17
N LEU A 101 0.25 10.62 10.47
CA LEU A 101 -0.75 9.63 10.06
C LEU A 101 -0.94 9.79 8.56
N LEU A 102 -0.84 8.68 7.84
CA LEU A 102 -1.12 8.59 6.41
C LEU A 102 -2.38 7.75 6.23
N ASP A 103 -3.35 8.30 5.54
CA ASP A 103 -4.61 7.67 5.17
C ASP A 103 -4.64 7.49 3.65
N VAL A 104 -4.85 6.26 3.20
CA VAL A 104 -4.80 5.87 1.78
C VAL A 104 -6.05 5.09 1.45
N ASP A 105 -6.75 5.53 0.41
CA ASP A 105 -8.04 5.01 -0.01
C ASP A 105 -8.04 4.82 -1.53
N ILE A 106 -7.88 3.57 -2.01
CA ILE A 106 -7.70 3.24 -3.42
C ILE A 106 -8.79 2.30 -3.90
N TYR A 107 -9.36 2.60 -5.05
CA TYR A 107 -10.38 1.83 -5.73
C TYR A 107 -9.92 1.39 -7.11
N CYS A 108 -10.35 0.23 -7.55
CA CYS A 108 -10.13 -0.25 -8.91
C CYS A 108 -11.36 -1.02 -9.41
N GLN A 109 -11.77 -0.77 -10.65
CA GLN A 109 -12.84 -1.54 -11.27
C GLN A 109 -12.36 -2.96 -11.58
N LYS A 110 -13.12 -3.98 -11.20
CA LYS A 110 -12.79 -5.39 -11.49
C LYS A 110 -12.60 -5.65 -12.98
N SER A 111 -13.41 -5.02 -13.84
CA SER A 111 -13.30 -5.14 -15.30
C SER A 111 -11.96 -4.63 -15.86
N LYS A 112 -11.19 -3.88 -15.07
CA LYS A 112 -9.88 -3.34 -15.42
C LYS A 112 -8.74 -4.01 -14.64
N THR A 113 -9.01 -5.12 -13.97
CA THR A 113 -8.04 -5.93 -13.25
C THR A 113 -7.86 -7.29 -13.91
N LEU A 114 -6.72 -7.87 -13.72
CA LEU A 114 -6.44 -9.26 -14.06
C LEU A 114 -6.61 -10.11 -12.81
N PHE A 115 -7.20 -11.28 -12.99
CA PHE A 115 -7.27 -12.29 -11.96
C PHE A 115 -6.28 -13.40 -12.33
N ILE A 116 -5.14 -13.44 -11.69
CA ILE A 116 -4.00 -14.23 -12.11
C ILE A 116 -3.48 -15.15 -11.01
N ASN A 117 -2.76 -16.17 -11.46
CA ASN A 117 -2.00 -17.05 -10.59
C ASN A 117 -0.52 -16.68 -10.71
N TYR A 118 0.14 -16.46 -9.58
CA TYR A 118 1.59 -16.34 -9.53
C TYR A 118 2.25 -17.68 -9.25
N GLU A 119 3.37 -17.92 -9.90
CA GLU A 119 4.26 -19.02 -9.53
C GLU A 119 5.29 -18.52 -8.53
N SER A 120 5.51 -19.30 -7.47
CA SER A 120 6.60 -19.01 -6.55
C SER A 120 7.97 -19.18 -7.22
N PRO A 121 9.03 -18.58 -6.69
CA PRO A 121 10.39 -18.74 -7.21
C PRO A 121 10.88 -20.20 -7.30
N VAL A 122 10.24 -21.10 -6.58
CA VAL A 122 10.52 -22.56 -6.62
C VAL A 122 9.60 -23.34 -7.56
N GLY A 123 8.82 -22.65 -8.40
CA GLY A 123 7.96 -23.26 -9.42
C GLY A 123 6.65 -23.86 -8.90
N LYS A 124 6.24 -23.57 -7.68
CA LYS A 124 4.95 -23.96 -7.13
C LYS A 124 3.94 -22.84 -7.35
N LYS A 125 2.75 -23.18 -7.88
CA LYS A 125 1.62 -22.25 -7.97
C LYS A 125 1.00 -22.10 -6.59
N GLU A 126 1.20 -20.97 -5.95
CA GLU A 126 0.75 -20.75 -4.58
C GLU A 126 -0.37 -19.72 -4.45
N PHE A 127 -0.54 -18.85 -5.46
CA PHE A 127 -1.62 -17.86 -5.48
C PHE A 127 -2.63 -18.22 -6.56
N ASN A 128 -3.76 -18.76 -6.15
CA ASN A 128 -4.85 -19.09 -7.06
C ASN A 128 -5.86 -17.95 -7.24
N LYS A 129 -5.68 -16.85 -6.52
CA LYS A 129 -6.62 -15.72 -6.51
C LYS A 129 -5.88 -14.43 -6.22
N LEU A 130 -5.21 -13.88 -7.22
CA LEU A 130 -4.59 -12.57 -7.10
C LEU A 130 -5.28 -11.59 -8.03
N TRP A 131 -5.83 -10.54 -7.46
CA TRP A 131 -6.22 -9.36 -8.19
C TRP A 131 -4.98 -8.52 -8.49
N ASN A 132 -4.77 -8.19 -9.76
CA ASN A 132 -3.69 -7.34 -10.24
C ASN A 132 -4.24 -6.27 -11.17
N GLY A 133 -4.09 -5.00 -10.83
CA GLY A 133 -4.55 -3.86 -11.60
C GLY A 133 -3.52 -2.75 -11.68
N GLY A 134 -3.62 -1.94 -12.73
CA GLY A 134 -2.77 -0.76 -12.95
C GLY A 134 -3.56 0.53 -13.14
N THR A 135 -4.88 0.49 -12.93
CA THR A 135 -5.79 1.62 -13.15
C THR A 135 -6.50 2.06 -11.88
N GLY A 136 -5.98 1.69 -10.73
CA GLY A 136 -6.48 2.13 -9.44
C GLY A 136 -6.46 3.66 -9.33
N HIS A 137 -7.41 4.21 -8.58
CA HIS A 137 -7.52 5.63 -8.30
C HIS A 137 -8.03 5.85 -6.88
N GLY A 138 -7.73 7.00 -6.32
CA GLY A 138 -8.18 7.30 -4.96
C GLY A 138 -7.47 8.49 -4.33
N THR A 139 -7.37 8.48 -3.02
CA THR A 139 -6.81 9.59 -2.26
C THR A 139 -5.74 9.15 -1.29
N LEU A 140 -4.78 10.05 -1.04
CA LEU A 140 -3.80 9.92 0.04
C LEU A 140 -3.80 11.21 0.85
N LYS A 141 -4.01 11.11 2.15
CA LYS A 141 -3.99 12.25 3.07
C LYS A 141 -2.95 12.04 4.14
N LEU A 142 -1.98 12.94 4.19
CA LEU A 142 -0.95 12.94 5.23
C LEU A 142 -1.28 14.01 6.27
N PHE A 143 -1.33 13.59 7.51
CA PHE A 143 -1.58 14.47 8.64
C PHE A 143 -0.36 14.53 9.56
N ARG A 144 -0.07 15.72 10.08
CA ARG A 144 0.81 15.92 11.23
C ARG A 144 0.00 15.77 12.50
N LYS A 145 0.48 14.96 13.43
CA LYS A 145 -0.11 14.84 14.77
C LYS A 145 0.37 15.99 15.64
N THR A 146 -0.54 16.78 16.16
CA THR A 146 -0.30 17.75 17.22
C THR A 146 -0.84 17.23 18.55
N LYS A 147 -0.66 17.97 19.63
CA LYS A 147 -1.18 17.57 20.95
C LYS A 147 -2.71 17.48 21.00
N ARG A 148 -3.41 18.16 20.11
CA ARG A 148 -4.88 18.28 20.17
C ARG A 148 -5.59 17.94 18.87
N THR A 149 -4.89 17.99 17.73
CA THR A 149 -5.51 17.90 16.40
C THR A 149 -4.63 17.12 15.42
N LEU A 150 -5.22 16.76 14.28
CA LEU A 150 -4.52 16.35 13.08
C LEU A 150 -4.52 17.53 12.10
N GLU A 151 -3.35 17.94 11.66
CA GLU A 151 -3.15 18.99 10.66
C GLU A 151 -2.82 18.36 9.34
N ILE A 152 -3.57 18.69 8.28
CA ILE A 152 -3.30 18.18 6.94
C ILE A 152 -1.98 18.76 6.42
N VAL A 153 -1.09 17.91 5.95
CA VAL A 153 0.22 18.29 5.38
C VAL A 153 0.22 18.09 3.88
N GLU A 154 -0.36 16.97 3.44
CA GLU A 154 -0.51 16.64 2.02
C GLU A 154 -1.91 16.07 1.80
N ASP A 155 -2.50 16.42 0.68
CA ASP A 155 -3.76 15.86 0.18
C ASP A 155 -3.60 15.60 -1.32
N PHE A 156 -3.53 14.31 -1.68
CA PHE A 156 -3.32 13.89 -3.06
C PHE A 156 -4.51 13.09 -3.59
N VAL A 157 -4.84 13.33 -4.85
CA VAL A 157 -5.53 12.35 -5.70
C VAL A 157 -4.46 11.54 -6.41
N ALA A 158 -4.61 10.23 -6.35
CA ALA A 158 -3.77 9.27 -7.05
C ALA A 158 -4.52 8.65 -8.22
N GLU A 159 -3.85 8.52 -9.35
CA GLU A 159 -4.38 7.90 -10.55
C GLU A 159 -3.40 6.85 -11.08
N ASN A 160 -3.93 5.90 -11.85
CA ASN A 160 -3.14 4.79 -12.42
C ASN A 160 -2.29 4.09 -11.36
N CYS A 161 -2.92 3.80 -10.23
CA CYS A 161 -2.27 3.05 -9.17
C CYS A 161 -2.13 1.58 -9.57
N GLY A 162 -0.93 1.04 -9.42
CA GLY A 162 -0.74 -0.40 -9.32
C GLY A 162 -1.41 -0.87 -8.03
N CYS A 163 -2.21 -1.93 -8.12
CA CYS A 163 -2.92 -2.47 -6.97
C CYS A 163 -3.02 -3.99 -7.07
N GLU A 164 -2.59 -4.67 -6.02
CA GLU A 164 -2.62 -6.11 -5.92
C GLU A 164 -3.21 -6.56 -4.58
N TYR A 165 -3.94 -7.66 -4.64
CA TYR A 165 -4.40 -8.37 -3.47
C TYR A 165 -4.57 -9.86 -3.76
N GLY A 166 -3.94 -10.70 -2.94
CA GLY A 166 -4.06 -12.15 -3.03
C GLY A 166 -4.22 -12.78 -1.66
N GLU A 167 -5.20 -13.66 -1.51
CA GLU A 167 -5.49 -14.33 -0.24
C GLU A 167 -4.85 -15.71 -0.12
N GLU A 168 -4.71 -16.44 -1.23
CA GLU A 168 -4.20 -17.83 -1.26
C GLU A 168 -3.32 -18.12 -2.47
#